data_396e149795ff0f4495fb682b18c022d6
#
_entry.id   396e149795ff0f4495fb682b18c022d6
#
_cell.length_a   1.000
_cell.length_b   1.000
_cell.length_c   1.000
_cell.angle_alpha   90.00
_cell.angle_beta   90.00
_cell.angle_gamma   90.00
#
_symmetry.space_group_name_H-M   'P 1'
#
loop_
_entity.id
_entity.type
_entity.pdbx_description
1 polymer ?
#
loop_
_entity_poly.entity_id
_entity_poly.type
_entity_poly.pdbx_seq_one_letter_code
_entity_poly.pdbx_strand_id
1 'polypeptide(L)'
;MEEEHIEQTSPPRKGYKLFKYLTVAVMFIAVFFSLGLIGVETTSSQEFCSSCHEMKPQYYTLKASSHSEVDCVSCHVDPGAKNYAKAQVNGVVEFYKKQTDTYLAPIKMPNLIPDEACERCHNMKSRDVTPSGDIIIPHDKHKTEEVECVQCHSGTAHGEISDRKMTYKSDYGKWNHKLGASVMSDSKYIRPQMDTCMECHKARKVTTECTACHESTMVPNDHKTEQFKAGDHGKIKPSELETCEKCHSYMSSEEYDLFKEDPSYKKYLNNEEIDSSNVTVNAYAKTNTFCKECHGERPKSHQIT
;
A
#
# COMPACT_ATOMS: atom_id res chain seq x y z
N MET A 1 -73.46 -53.36 27.80
CA MET A 1 -72.64 -52.19 27.35
C MET A 1 -71.50 -52.06 28.34
N GLU A 2 -70.35 -52.65 28.03
CA GLU A 2 -69.11 -52.51 28.77
C GLU A 2 -68.41 -51.24 28.31
N GLU A 3 -68.23 -50.28 29.21
CA GLU A 3 -67.38 -49.10 28.94
C GLU A 3 -65.92 -49.50 29.05
N GLU A 4 -65.24 -49.49 27.95
CA GLU A 4 -63.80 -49.71 27.83
C GLU A 4 -63.05 -48.48 28.40
N HIS A 5 -62.54 -48.60 29.61
CA HIS A 5 -61.64 -47.61 30.22
C HIS A 5 -60.32 -47.63 29.50
N ILE A 6 -60.08 -46.64 28.58
CA ILE A 6 -58.81 -46.38 28.00
C ILE A 6 -57.92 -45.76 29.11
N GLU A 7 -57.03 -46.58 29.63
CA GLU A 7 -56.01 -46.18 30.61
C GLU A 7 -54.94 -45.27 29.86
N GLN A 8 -55.06 -43.99 30.06
CA GLN A 8 -54.06 -43.04 29.53
C GLN A 8 -52.74 -43.24 30.29
N THR A 9 -51.84 -44.02 29.75
CA THR A 9 -50.46 -44.16 30.26
C THR A 9 -49.73 -42.84 30.08
N SER A 10 -49.58 -42.09 31.16
CA SER A 10 -48.78 -40.89 31.20
C SER A 10 -47.30 -41.22 30.93
N PRO A 11 -46.61 -40.50 30.03
CA PRO A 11 -45.21 -40.78 29.71
C PRO A 11 -44.31 -40.65 30.95
N PRO A 12 -43.20 -41.41 30.99
CA PRO A 12 -42.37 -41.48 32.19
C PRO A 12 -41.80 -40.11 32.53
N ARG A 13 -42.20 -39.55 33.65
CA ARG A 13 -41.89 -38.17 34.10
C ARG A 13 -40.40 -37.81 34.11
N LYS A 14 -39.50 -38.80 34.24
CA LYS A 14 -38.04 -38.56 34.21
C LYS A 14 -37.50 -38.29 32.80
N GLY A 15 -37.94 -39.04 31.80
CA GLY A 15 -37.49 -38.84 30.39
C GLY A 15 -37.96 -37.49 29.82
N TYR A 16 -39.18 -37.07 30.12
CA TYR A 16 -39.70 -35.78 29.68
C TYR A 16 -38.95 -34.59 30.28
N LYS A 17 -38.57 -34.65 31.56
CA LYS A 17 -37.75 -33.58 32.17
C LYS A 17 -36.37 -33.48 31.51
N LEU A 18 -35.70 -34.62 31.29
CA LEU A 18 -34.41 -34.66 30.64
C LEU A 18 -34.50 -34.08 29.22
N PHE A 19 -35.48 -34.51 28.44
CA PHE A 19 -35.72 -34.00 27.09
C PHE A 19 -35.96 -32.48 27.08
N LYS A 20 -36.78 -31.96 27.98
CA LYS A 20 -37.02 -30.52 28.14
C LYS A 20 -35.73 -29.74 28.44
N TYR A 21 -34.90 -30.21 29.38
CA TYR A 21 -33.64 -29.55 29.69
C TYR A 21 -32.66 -29.59 28.52
N LEU A 22 -32.60 -30.70 27.79
CA LEU A 22 -31.75 -30.89 26.63
C LEU A 22 -32.18 -29.96 25.49
N THR A 23 -33.48 -29.85 25.23
CA THR A 23 -34.03 -28.92 24.24
C THR A 23 -33.72 -27.48 24.61
N VAL A 24 -33.92 -27.09 25.86
CA VAL A 24 -33.60 -25.75 26.33
C VAL A 24 -32.11 -25.47 26.23
N ALA A 25 -31.24 -26.43 26.59
CA ALA A 25 -29.79 -26.28 26.43
C ALA A 25 -29.36 -26.11 24.96
N VAL A 26 -29.91 -26.91 24.05
CA VAL A 26 -29.66 -26.80 22.62
C VAL A 26 -30.13 -25.43 22.10
N MET A 27 -31.31 -24.97 22.52
CA MET A 27 -31.79 -23.62 22.13
C MET A 27 -30.84 -22.53 22.65
N PHE A 28 -30.40 -22.60 23.91
CA PHE A 28 -29.43 -21.61 24.42
C PHE A 28 -28.11 -21.65 23.66
N ILE A 29 -27.58 -22.82 23.34
CA ILE A 29 -26.38 -22.98 22.55
C ILE A 29 -26.59 -22.38 21.15
N ALA A 30 -27.68 -22.69 20.49
CA ALA A 30 -27.99 -22.15 19.15
C ALA A 30 -28.09 -20.61 19.15
N VAL A 31 -28.80 -20.04 20.16
CA VAL A 31 -28.89 -18.59 20.31
C VAL A 31 -27.52 -17.96 20.58
N PHE A 32 -26.73 -18.57 21.47
CA PHE A 32 -25.40 -18.09 21.81
C PHE A 32 -24.48 -18.07 20.56
N PHE A 33 -24.47 -19.16 19.78
CA PHE A 33 -23.69 -19.20 18.54
C PHE A 33 -24.20 -18.22 17.48
N SER A 34 -25.53 -18.08 17.35
CA SER A 34 -26.11 -17.11 16.40
C SER A 34 -25.74 -15.68 16.77
N LEU A 35 -25.85 -15.31 18.04
CA LEU A 35 -25.44 -13.98 18.52
C LEU A 35 -23.94 -13.77 18.34
N GLY A 36 -23.13 -14.81 18.57
CA GLY A 36 -21.69 -14.78 18.33
C GLY A 36 -21.36 -14.54 16.86
N LEU A 37 -22.01 -15.22 15.93
CA LEU A 37 -21.82 -15.03 14.50
C LEU A 37 -22.23 -13.62 14.04
N ILE A 38 -23.38 -13.13 14.50
CA ILE A 38 -23.83 -11.75 14.18
C ILE A 38 -22.83 -10.73 14.75
N GLY A 39 -22.36 -10.95 15.98
CA GLY A 39 -21.35 -10.08 16.59
C GLY A 39 -20.06 -10.03 15.79
N VAL A 40 -19.58 -11.19 15.34
CA VAL A 40 -18.37 -11.33 14.51
C VAL A 40 -18.56 -10.61 13.18
N GLU A 41 -19.66 -10.85 12.48
CA GLU A 41 -19.95 -10.21 11.20
C GLU A 41 -20.01 -8.68 11.34
N THR A 42 -20.74 -8.19 12.35
CA THR A 42 -20.86 -6.75 12.61
C THR A 42 -19.52 -6.10 12.94
N THR A 43 -18.71 -6.71 13.79
CA THR A 43 -17.41 -6.16 14.21
C THR A 43 -16.34 -6.27 13.16
N SER A 44 -16.59 -6.99 12.07
CA SER A 44 -15.68 -7.14 10.93
C SER A 44 -15.96 -6.14 9.81
N SER A 45 -17.10 -5.45 9.86
CA SER A 45 -17.53 -4.54 8.79
C SER A 45 -16.70 -3.26 8.75
N GLN A 46 -16.64 -2.65 7.56
CA GLN A 46 -15.98 -1.36 7.38
C GLN A 46 -16.66 -0.25 8.20
N GLU A 47 -17.98 -0.31 8.35
CA GLU A 47 -18.80 0.62 9.10
C GLU A 47 -18.45 0.58 10.59
N PHE A 48 -18.26 -0.61 11.15
CA PHE A 48 -17.84 -0.77 12.54
C PHE A 48 -16.45 -0.14 12.76
N CYS A 49 -15.47 -0.46 11.94
CA CYS A 49 -14.12 0.09 12.07
C CYS A 49 -14.12 1.61 11.94
N SER A 50 -14.90 2.17 11.00
CA SER A 50 -15.00 3.61 10.75
C SER A 50 -15.84 4.37 11.78
N SER A 51 -16.56 3.66 12.66
CA SER A 51 -17.30 4.28 13.76
C SER A 51 -16.39 5.04 14.73
N CYS A 52 -15.10 4.67 14.78
CA CYS A 52 -14.07 5.42 15.48
C CYS A 52 -13.50 6.52 14.58
N HIS A 53 -13.50 7.77 15.07
CA HIS A 53 -13.04 8.90 14.25
C HIS A 53 -11.55 8.81 13.88
N GLU A 54 -10.76 8.10 14.66
CA GLU A 54 -9.35 7.83 14.41
C GLU A 54 -9.12 6.98 13.16
N MET A 55 -10.10 6.18 12.78
CA MET A 55 -10.03 5.31 11.60
C MET A 55 -10.58 5.97 10.32
N LYS A 56 -11.10 7.19 10.40
CA LYS A 56 -11.59 7.94 9.24
C LYS A 56 -10.56 8.08 8.12
N PRO A 57 -9.29 8.39 8.39
CA PRO A 57 -8.27 8.47 7.34
C PRO A 57 -8.19 7.18 6.53
N GLN A 58 -8.06 6.03 7.20
CA GLN A 58 -7.96 4.72 6.59
C GLN A 58 -9.25 4.34 5.84
N TYR A 59 -10.40 4.65 6.43
CA TYR A 59 -11.70 4.39 5.80
C TYR A 59 -11.87 5.19 4.49
N TYR A 60 -11.63 6.51 4.50
CA TYR A 60 -11.84 7.34 3.32
C TYR A 60 -10.81 7.08 2.21
N THR A 61 -9.59 6.69 2.56
CA THR A 61 -8.59 6.27 1.57
C THR A 61 -8.95 4.90 0.98
N LEU A 62 -9.36 3.93 1.79
CA LEU A 62 -9.85 2.64 1.31
C LEU A 62 -11.04 2.83 0.35
N LYS A 63 -12.05 3.62 0.73
CA LYS A 63 -13.21 3.90 -0.12
C LYS A 63 -12.87 4.60 -1.43
N ALA A 64 -11.73 5.26 -1.52
CA ALA A 64 -11.22 5.88 -2.75
C ALA A 64 -10.23 4.98 -3.51
N SER A 65 -9.92 3.79 -2.99
CA SER A 65 -9.00 2.84 -3.61
C SER A 65 -9.71 1.86 -4.54
N SER A 66 -8.93 1.07 -5.28
CA SER A 66 -9.44 -0.09 -6.05
C SER A 66 -9.98 -1.22 -5.16
N HIS A 67 -9.78 -1.16 -3.84
CA HIS A 67 -10.23 -2.13 -2.85
C HIS A 67 -11.40 -1.61 -2.00
N SER A 68 -12.15 -0.64 -2.49
CA SER A 68 -13.25 0.04 -1.78
C SER A 68 -14.30 -0.89 -1.17
N GLU A 69 -14.51 -2.06 -1.80
CA GLU A 69 -15.49 -3.07 -1.37
C GLU A 69 -14.88 -4.20 -0.51
N VAL A 70 -13.58 -4.14 -0.23
CA VAL A 70 -12.87 -5.16 0.56
C VAL A 70 -12.93 -4.80 2.04
N ASP A 71 -13.38 -5.73 2.88
CA ASP A 71 -13.44 -5.51 4.31
C ASP A 71 -12.05 -5.40 4.95
N CYS A 72 -11.94 -4.56 5.99
CA CYS A 72 -10.70 -4.31 6.70
C CYS A 72 -10.03 -5.60 7.19
N VAL A 73 -10.82 -6.51 7.74
CA VAL A 73 -10.34 -7.81 8.26
C VAL A 73 -9.75 -8.71 7.17
N SER A 74 -10.12 -8.49 5.91
CA SER A 74 -9.59 -9.28 4.80
C SER A 74 -8.09 -9.09 4.58
N CYS A 75 -7.58 -7.91 4.92
CA CYS A 75 -6.15 -7.59 4.84
C CYS A 75 -5.49 -7.57 6.23
N HIS A 76 -6.20 -7.11 7.26
CA HIS A 76 -5.63 -6.84 8.58
C HIS A 76 -5.72 -8.00 9.56
N VAL A 77 -6.37 -9.10 9.19
CA VAL A 77 -6.47 -10.31 10.01
C VAL A 77 -5.96 -11.51 9.20
N ASP A 78 -4.95 -12.17 9.75
CA ASP A 78 -4.40 -13.36 9.12
C ASP A 78 -5.49 -14.45 8.96
N PRO A 79 -5.42 -15.27 7.91
CA PRO A 79 -6.38 -16.34 7.68
C PRO A 79 -6.45 -17.33 8.85
N GLY A 80 -7.67 -17.80 9.13
CA GLY A 80 -7.94 -18.86 10.09
C GLY A 80 -8.62 -18.41 11.38
N ALA A 81 -9.46 -19.28 11.93
CA ALA A 81 -10.30 -18.99 13.09
C ALA A 81 -9.51 -18.56 14.34
N LYS A 82 -8.32 -19.13 14.55
CA LYS A 82 -7.44 -18.77 15.67
C LYS A 82 -6.97 -17.31 15.56
N ASN A 83 -6.53 -16.90 14.37
CA ASN A 83 -6.05 -15.54 14.12
C ASN A 83 -7.20 -14.54 14.23
N TYR A 84 -8.38 -14.96 13.76
CA TYR A 84 -9.58 -14.16 13.89
C TYR A 84 -9.96 -13.94 15.37
N ALA A 85 -9.98 -15.00 16.19
CA ALA A 85 -10.22 -14.88 17.61
C ALA A 85 -9.17 -13.99 18.32
N LYS A 86 -7.89 -14.12 17.94
CA LYS A 86 -6.82 -13.24 18.44
C LYS A 86 -7.08 -11.77 18.05
N ALA A 87 -7.52 -11.52 16.84
CA ALA A 87 -7.85 -10.16 16.38
C ALA A 87 -8.99 -9.54 17.19
N GLN A 88 -10.02 -10.31 17.53
CA GLN A 88 -11.13 -9.84 18.39
C GLN A 88 -10.62 -9.43 19.79
N VAL A 89 -9.72 -10.24 20.38
CA VAL A 89 -9.12 -9.89 21.68
C VAL A 89 -8.26 -8.64 21.56
N ASN A 90 -7.46 -8.51 20.50
CA ASN A 90 -6.67 -7.31 20.23
C ASN A 90 -7.56 -6.08 20.05
N GLY A 91 -8.72 -6.22 19.42
CA GLY A 91 -9.71 -5.15 19.28
C GLY A 91 -10.14 -4.55 20.61
N VAL A 92 -10.28 -5.39 21.64
CA VAL A 92 -10.58 -4.92 23.01
C VAL A 92 -9.42 -4.09 23.57
N VAL A 93 -8.18 -4.52 23.33
CA VAL A 93 -6.97 -3.77 23.75
C VAL A 93 -6.89 -2.43 23.05
N GLU A 94 -7.15 -2.38 21.74
CA GLU A 94 -7.15 -1.12 20.99
C GLU A 94 -8.28 -0.18 21.45
N PHE A 95 -9.44 -0.73 21.76
CA PHE A 95 -10.53 0.06 22.37
C PHE A 95 -10.11 0.66 23.71
N TYR A 96 -9.44 -0.13 24.57
CA TYR A 96 -8.90 0.38 25.83
C TYR A 96 -7.88 1.50 25.61
N LYS A 97 -6.93 1.32 24.69
CA LYS A 97 -5.95 2.37 24.32
C LYS A 97 -6.64 3.64 23.85
N LYS A 98 -7.71 3.50 23.08
CA LYS A 98 -8.51 4.64 22.65
C LYS A 98 -9.15 5.38 23.82
N GLN A 99 -9.79 4.65 24.74
CA GLN A 99 -10.46 5.26 25.90
C GLN A 99 -9.49 5.98 26.85
N THR A 100 -8.25 5.48 26.92
CA THR A 100 -7.20 6.06 27.78
C THR A 100 -6.30 7.03 27.05
N ASP A 101 -6.54 7.30 25.75
CA ASP A 101 -5.73 8.15 24.87
C ASP A 101 -4.24 7.74 24.82
N THR A 102 -3.97 6.44 24.97
CA THR A 102 -2.61 5.87 24.99
C THR A 102 -2.15 5.32 23.64
N TYR A 103 -2.99 5.39 22.60
CA TYR A 103 -2.61 4.98 21.25
C TYR A 103 -1.63 5.95 20.60
N LEU A 104 -0.79 5.42 19.71
CA LEU A 104 0.21 6.20 18.97
C LEU A 104 -0.40 6.78 17.69
N ALA A 105 -0.03 8.00 17.35
CA ALA A 105 -0.37 8.65 16.08
C ALA A 105 0.91 9.05 15.32
N PRO A 106 0.95 8.88 14.01
CA PRO A 106 -0.08 8.28 13.14
C PRO A 106 -0.32 6.79 13.42
N ILE A 107 -1.57 6.33 13.23
CA ILE A 107 -1.90 4.91 13.41
C ILE A 107 -1.23 4.11 12.29
N LYS A 108 -0.44 3.13 12.69
CA LYS A 108 0.33 2.26 11.78
C LYS A 108 0.15 0.80 12.18
N MET A 109 0.05 -0.10 11.21
CA MET A 109 0.07 -1.53 11.52
C MET A 109 1.42 -1.92 12.14
N PRO A 110 1.43 -2.72 13.20
CA PRO A 110 2.68 -3.19 13.80
C PRO A 110 3.38 -4.26 12.97
N ASN A 111 2.63 -5.01 12.16
CA ASN A 111 3.13 -6.10 11.31
C ASN A 111 2.79 -5.84 9.86
N LEU A 112 3.58 -6.42 8.95
CA LEU A 112 3.26 -6.44 7.53
C LEU A 112 2.01 -7.31 7.28
N ILE A 113 1.27 -6.98 6.24
CA ILE A 113 0.15 -7.79 5.77
C ILE A 113 0.73 -9.00 5.04
N PRO A 114 0.37 -10.23 5.43
CA PRO A 114 0.91 -11.42 4.80
C PRO A 114 0.40 -11.59 3.37
N ASP A 115 1.21 -12.20 2.51
CA ASP A 115 0.90 -12.42 1.09
C ASP A 115 -0.38 -13.22 0.90
N GLU A 116 -0.69 -14.16 1.80
CA GLU A 116 -1.90 -14.96 1.77
C GLU A 116 -3.18 -14.10 1.82
N ALA A 117 -3.11 -12.91 2.40
CA ALA A 117 -4.23 -11.98 2.38
C ALA A 117 -4.54 -11.47 0.97
N CYS A 118 -3.52 -11.26 0.16
CA CYS A 118 -3.64 -10.84 -1.23
C CYS A 118 -4.02 -12.00 -2.16
N GLU A 119 -3.39 -13.15 -1.97
CA GLU A 119 -3.53 -14.34 -2.81
C GLU A 119 -4.93 -14.96 -2.76
N ARG A 120 -5.74 -14.63 -1.77
CA ARG A 120 -7.16 -15.04 -1.74
C ARG A 120 -7.95 -14.54 -2.96
N CYS A 121 -7.56 -13.41 -3.53
CA CYS A 121 -8.25 -12.78 -4.65
C CYS A 121 -7.35 -12.61 -5.87
N HIS A 122 -6.03 -12.48 -5.69
CA HIS A 122 -5.09 -12.23 -6.76
C HIS A 122 -4.33 -13.49 -7.17
N ASN A 123 -4.35 -13.80 -8.48
CA ASN A 123 -3.52 -14.85 -9.06
C ASN A 123 -2.22 -14.23 -9.59
N MET A 124 -1.11 -14.51 -8.94
CA MET A 124 0.20 -13.96 -9.30
C MET A 124 0.76 -14.54 -10.60
N LYS A 125 0.42 -15.78 -10.95
CA LYS A 125 0.93 -16.46 -12.17
C LYS A 125 0.51 -15.82 -13.49
N SER A 126 -0.47 -14.95 -13.50
CA SER A 126 -0.98 -14.27 -14.70
C SER A 126 -0.67 -12.77 -14.72
N ARG A 127 0.28 -12.29 -13.91
CA ARG A 127 0.53 -10.87 -13.70
C ARG A 127 1.99 -10.46 -13.92
N ASP A 128 2.65 -11.09 -14.87
CA ASP A 128 4.06 -10.79 -15.16
C ASP A 128 4.27 -9.51 -15.97
N VAL A 129 3.21 -9.02 -16.61
CA VAL A 129 3.25 -7.80 -17.42
C VAL A 129 2.17 -6.84 -16.94
N THR A 130 2.51 -5.54 -16.89
CA THR A 130 1.53 -4.51 -16.57
C THR A 130 0.42 -4.44 -17.63
N PRO A 131 -0.79 -3.92 -17.28
CA PRO A 131 -1.86 -3.75 -18.26
C PRO A 131 -1.50 -2.86 -19.45
N SER A 132 -0.52 -1.95 -19.31
CA SER A 132 0.02 -1.14 -20.39
C SER A 132 1.00 -1.90 -21.30
N GLY A 133 1.48 -3.09 -20.88
CA GLY A 133 2.38 -3.92 -21.65
C GLY A 133 3.82 -3.44 -21.72
N ASP A 134 4.17 -2.40 -20.98
CA ASP A 134 5.48 -1.74 -21.05
C ASP A 134 6.46 -2.15 -19.96
N ILE A 135 5.96 -2.75 -18.88
CA ILE A 135 6.79 -3.20 -17.76
C ILE A 135 6.56 -4.68 -17.48
N ILE A 136 7.64 -5.42 -17.42
CA ILE A 136 7.67 -6.84 -17.06
C ILE A 136 8.05 -6.95 -15.58
N ILE A 137 7.17 -7.56 -14.80
CA ILE A 137 7.40 -7.81 -13.37
C ILE A 137 7.13 -9.29 -13.10
N PRO A 138 8.15 -10.16 -13.12
CA PRO A 138 7.97 -11.58 -12.89
C PRO A 138 7.69 -11.85 -11.40
N HIS A 139 6.42 -11.77 -11.01
CA HIS A 139 5.98 -11.92 -9.62
C HIS A 139 6.41 -13.26 -9.00
N ASP A 140 6.38 -14.34 -9.78
CA ASP A 140 6.83 -15.66 -9.30
C ASP A 140 8.30 -15.65 -8.87
N LYS A 141 9.17 -14.92 -9.58
CA LYS A 141 10.58 -14.77 -9.20
C LYS A 141 10.74 -13.98 -7.93
N HIS A 142 10.02 -12.85 -7.81
CA HIS A 142 10.07 -12.04 -6.60
C HIS A 142 9.58 -12.81 -5.38
N LYS A 143 8.53 -13.60 -5.52
CA LYS A 143 8.01 -14.46 -4.45
C LYS A 143 9.00 -15.55 -4.05
N THR A 144 9.71 -16.16 -5.00
CA THR A 144 10.76 -17.16 -4.74
C THR A 144 11.92 -16.55 -3.93
N GLU A 145 12.18 -15.26 -4.12
CA GLU A 145 13.19 -14.49 -3.38
C GLU A 145 12.64 -13.85 -2.10
N GLU A 146 11.49 -14.33 -1.60
CA GLU A 146 10.85 -13.89 -0.36
C GLU A 146 10.54 -12.39 -0.34
N VAL A 147 10.16 -11.82 -1.50
CA VAL A 147 9.69 -10.43 -1.61
C VAL A 147 8.19 -10.43 -1.37
N GLU A 148 7.77 -9.81 -0.28
CA GLU A 148 6.35 -9.71 0.10
C GLU A 148 5.61 -8.68 -0.77
N CYS A 149 4.32 -8.94 -1.04
CA CYS A 149 3.47 -8.08 -1.86
C CYS A 149 3.50 -6.61 -1.41
N VAL A 150 3.45 -6.40 -0.10
CA VAL A 150 3.40 -5.05 0.50
C VAL A 150 4.72 -4.30 0.42
N GLN A 151 5.84 -4.95 0.13
CA GLN A 151 7.11 -4.26 -0.09
C GLN A 151 7.07 -3.37 -1.34
N CYS A 152 6.24 -3.76 -2.33
CA CYS A 152 6.01 -2.96 -3.53
C CYS A 152 4.65 -2.27 -3.52
N HIS A 153 3.64 -2.87 -2.91
CA HIS A 153 2.24 -2.44 -2.95
C HIS A 153 1.73 -1.85 -1.63
N SER A 154 2.61 -1.21 -0.84
CA SER A 154 2.27 -0.62 0.48
C SER A 154 1.13 0.38 0.43
N GLY A 155 1.04 1.16 -0.64
CA GLY A 155 0.07 2.24 -0.78
C GLY A 155 -1.29 1.86 -1.36
N THR A 156 -1.50 0.61 -1.76
CA THR A 156 -2.67 0.17 -2.54
C THR A 156 -4.03 0.57 -1.95
N ALA A 157 -4.18 0.51 -0.63
CA ALA A 157 -5.43 0.82 0.06
C ALA A 157 -5.46 2.19 0.74
N HIS A 158 -4.30 2.70 1.16
CA HIS A 158 -4.23 3.88 2.02
C HIS A 158 -3.27 4.96 1.55
N GLY A 159 -2.60 4.81 0.39
CA GLY A 159 -1.72 5.83 -0.16
C GLY A 159 -0.63 6.26 0.81
N GLU A 160 -0.12 5.34 1.64
CA GLU A 160 0.96 5.57 2.62
C GLU A 160 0.74 6.73 3.59
N ILE A 161 -0.52 7.04 3.92
CA ILE A 161 -0.87 8.23 4.72
C ILE A 161 -0.13 8.33 6.05
N SER A 162 0.24 7.20 6.66
CA SER A 162 0.99 7.16 7.91
C SER A 162 2.45 7.58 7.71
N ASP A 163 3.09 7.10 6.64
CA ASP A 163 4.49 7.43 6.32
C ASP A 163 4.63 8.86 5.82
N ARG A 164 3.63 9.33 5.07
CA ARG A 164 3.49 10.74 4.65
C ARG A 164 3.14 11.68 5.82
N LYS A 165 3.02 11.16 7.03
CA LYS A 165 2.68 11.93 8.24
C LYS A 165 1.42 12.80 8.08
N MET A 166 0.45 12.30 7.32
CA MET A 166 -0.78 13.05 7.04
C MET A 166 -1.82 12.94 8.17
N THR A 167 -1.61 12.04 9.13
CA THR A 167 -2.58 11.76 10.19
C THR A 167 -1.97 11.93 11.57
N TYR A 168 -2.49 12.91 12.30
CA TYR A 168 -2.21 13.14 13.71
C TYR A 168 -3.52 13.21 14.47
N LYS A 169 -3.48 13.09 15.80
CA LYS A 169 -4.69 13.10 16.66
C LYS A 169 -5.63 14.30 16.38
N SER A 170 -5.10 15.47 16.06
CA SER A 170 -5.87 16.66 15.72
C SER A 170 -6.48 16.66 14.31
N ASP A 171 -6.03 15.78 13.43
CA ASP A 171 -6.37 15.84 12.01
C ASP A 171 -7.51 14.90 11.60
N TYR A 172 -7.90 13.94 12.45
CA TYR A 172 -8.91 12.95 12.10
C TYR A 172 -10.27 13.55 11.69
N GLY A 173 -10.65 14.67 12.27
CA GLY A 173 -11.88 15.39 11.94
C GLY A 173 -11.91 16.03 10.55
N LYS A 174 -10.75 16.24 9.92
CA LYS A 174 -10.63 16.82 8.57
C LYS A 174 -10.92 15.82 7.46
N TRP A 175 -10.87 14.53 7.76
CA TRP A 175 -11.00 13.48 6.77
C TRP A 175 -12.44 13.29 6.30
N ASN A 176 -12.60 13.24 4.98
CA ASN A 176 -13.85 13.02 4.28
C ASN A 176 -13.57 12.39 2.91
N HIS A 177 -14.62 12.05 2.15
CA HIS A 177 -14.49 11.43 0.82
C HIS A 177 -13.62 12.24 -0.15
N LYS A 178 -13.73 13.59 -0.13
CA LYS A 178 -12.96 14.45 -1.04
C LYS A 178 -11.46 14.38 -0.73
N LEU A 179 -11.09 14.45 0.55
CA LEU A 179 -9.69 14.35 0.96
C LEU A 179 -9.14 12.93 0.68
N GLY A 180 -9.90 11.88 1.01
CA GLY A 180 -9.52 10.51 0.69
C GLY A 180 -9.27 10.31 -0.81
N ALA A 181 -10.18 10.79 -1.66
CA ALA A 181 -10.03 10.73 -3.12
C ALA A 181 -8.80 11.51 -3.62
N SER A 182 -8.55 12.70 -3.06
CA SER A 182 -7.37 13.49 -3.41
C SER A 182 -6.06 12.78 -3.06
N VAL A 183 -6.00 12.16 -1.88
CA VAL A 183 -4.83 11.39 -1.43
C VAL A 183 -4.58 10.18 -2.32
N MET A 184 -5.65 9.48 -2.71
CA MET A 184 -5.59 8.27 -3.54
C MET A 184 -5.50 8.55 -5.04
N SER A 185 -5.54 9.80 -5.48
CA SER A 185 -5.30 10.16 -6.88
C SER A 185 -3.82 10.31 -7.23
N ASP A 186 -2.95 10.42 -6.23
CA ASP A 186 -1.52 10.57 -6.43
C ASP A 186 -0.85 9.20 -6.65
N SER A 187 -0.53 8.91 -7.91
CA SER A 187 0.06 7.64 -8.32
C SER A 187 1.39 7.33 -7.64
N LYS A 188 2.12 8.34 -7.18
CA LYS A 188 3.39 8.18 -6.46
C LYS A 188 3.25 7.31 -5.21
N TYR A 189 2.09 7.39 -4.53
CA TYR A 189 1.87 6.73 -3.25
C TYR A 189 0.93 5.52 -3.31
N ILE A 190 0.36 5.22 -4.48
CA ILE A 190 -0.60 4.11 -4.61
C ILE A 190 -0.11 2.99 -5.53
N ARG A 191 1.00 3.23 -6.22
CA ARG A 191 1.61 2.26 -7.15
C ARG A 191 3.10 2.17 -6.89
N PRO A 192 3.73 1.00 -7.10
CA PRO A 192 5.17 0.90 -7.09
C PRO A 192 5.77 1.89 -8.07
N GLN A 193 6.80 2.60 -7.64
CA GLN A 193 7.54 3.52 -8.48
C GLN A 193 8.84 2.84 -8.94
N MET A 194 9.46 3.36 -9.99
CA MET A 194 10.73 2.84 -10.47
C MET A 194 11.80 2.84 -9.37
N ASP A 195 11.80 3.87 -8.54
CA ASP A 195 12.72 3.97 -7.40
C ASP A 195 12.60 2.80 -6.44
N THR A 196 11.37 2.38 -6.11
CA THR A 196 11.12 1.20 -5.26
C THR A 196 11.80 -0.06 -5.81
N CYS A 197 11.72 -0.25 -7.14
CA CYS A 197 12.37 -1.38 -7.81
C CYS A 197 13.89 -1.25 -7.77
N MET A 198 14.40 -0.07 -8.13
CA MET A 198 15.83 0.21 -8.25
C MET A 198 16.54 0.13 -6.89
N GLU A 199 15.87 0.58 -5.82
CA GLU A 199 16.38 0.48 -4.46
C GLU A 199 16.69 -0.96 -4.08
N CYS A 200 15.70 -1.82 -4.18
CA CYS A 200 15.84 -3.23 -3.83
C CYS A 200 16.85 -3.94 -4.74
N HIS A 201 16.78 -3.70 -6.06
CA HIS A 201 17.68 -4.31 -7.03
C HIS A 201 19.14 -3.93 -6.77
N LYS A 202 19.43 -2.67 -6.46
CA LYS A 202 20.78 -2.22 -6.08
C LYS A 202 21.23 -2.85 -4.75
N ALA A 203 20.37 -2.85 -3.73
CA ALA A 203 20.68 -3.42 -2.44
C ALA A 203 20.98 -4.92 -2.51
N ARG A 204 20.20 -5.65 -3.32
CA ARG A 204 20.37 -7.10 -3.55
C ARG A 204 21.38 -7.42 -4.65
N LYS A 205 22.00 -6.41 -5.28
CA LYS A 205 22.97 -6.57 -6.41
C LYS A 205 22.38 -7.34 -7.59
N VAL A 206 21.11 -7.10 -7.89
CA VAL A 206 20.41 -7.64 -9.04
C VAL A 206 20.51 -6.66 -10.21
N THR A 207 20.15 -7.10 -11.42
CA THR A 207 20.21 -6.25 -12.61
C THR A 207 19.36 -4.98 -12.46
N THR A 208 19.91 -3.87 -12.91
CA THR A 208 19.24 -2.57 -13.00
C THR A 208 19.17 -2.08 -14.47
N GLU A 209 19.44 -3.00 -15.41
CA GLU A 209 19.35 -2.71 -16.84
C GLU A 209 17.92 -2.35 -17.24
N CYS A 210 17.76 -1.28 -18.03
CA CYS A 210 16.42 -0.81 -18.45
C CYS A 210 15.61 -1.91 -19.14
N THR A 211 16.27 -2.69 -20.00
CA THR A 211 15.65 -3.77 -20.78
C THR A 211 15.28 -5.00 -19.96
N ALA A 212 15.73 -5.10 -18.72
CA ALA A 212 15.37 -6.18 -17.84
C ALA A 212 13.91 -6.07 -17.33
N CYS A 213 13.38 -4.84 -17.32
CA CYS A 213 12.05 -4.52 -16.83
C CYS A 213 11.15 -3.90 -17.90
N HIS A 214 11.71 -3.29 -18.94
CA HIS A 214 10.96 -2.61 -19.98
C HIS A 214 11.12 -3.33 -21.33
N GLU A 215 10.00 -3.74 -21.96
CA GLU A 215 10.00 -4.46 -23.25
C GLU A 215 10.53 -3.63 -24.42
N SER A 216 10.35 -2.33 -24.39
CA SER A 216 10.88 -1.44 -25.39
C SER A 216 11.86 -0.45 -24.78
N THR A 217 12.81 0.00 -25.59
CA THR A 217 13.63 1.14 -25.23
C THR A 217 12.69 2.30 -24.90
N MET A 218 12.49 2.55 -23.60
CA MET A 218 11.63 3.64 -23.10
C MET A 218 12.30 4.99 -23.29
N VAL A 219 12.79 5.22 -24.52
CA VAL A 219 13.27 6.55 -24.90
C VAL A 219 12.03 7.36 -25.26
N PRO A 220 11.68 8.38 -24.48
CA PRO A 220 10.56 9.26 -24.79
C PRO A 220 10.65 9.78 -26.22
N ASN A 221 9.50 10.01 -26.85
CA ASN A 221 9.49 10.42 -28.26
C ASN A 221 10.20 11.75 -28.51
N ASP A 222 10.18 12.64 -27.52
CA ASP A 222 10.92 13.91 -27.55
C ASP A 222 12.43 13.69 -27.62
N HIS A 223 13.01 12.69 -26.98
CA HIS A 223 14.44 12.33 -27.06
C HIS A 223 14.87 11.91 -28.47
N LYS A 224 13.91 11.49 -29.29
CA LYS A 224 14.17 11.10 -30.70
C LYS A 224 14.19 12.29 -31.64
N THR A 225 13.72 13.44 -31.19
CA THR A 225 13.66 14.66 -32.03
C THR A 225 15.03 15.32 -32.17
N GLU A 226 15.28 15.89 -33.33
CA GLU A 226 16.53 16.63 -33.57
C GLU A 226 16.61 17.87 -32.67
N GLN A 227 15.48 18.49 -32.33
CA GLN A 227 15.41 19.64 -31.44
C GLN A 227 15.89 19.26 -30.01
N PHE A 228 15.43 18.14 -29.47
CA PHE A 228 15.88 17.65 -28.15
C PHE A 228 17.40 17.39 -28.18
N LYS A 229 17.87 16.67 -29.19
CA LYS A 229 19.30 16.37 -29.35
C LYS A 229 20.15 17.65 -29.59
N ALA A 230 19.59 18.65 -30.24
CA ALA A 230 20.25 19.93 -30.48
C ALA A 230 20.31 20.85 -29.25
N GLY A 231 19.68 20.46 -28.15
CA GLY A 231 19.80 21.16 -26.87
C GLY A 231 18.53 21.84 -26.34
N ASP A 232 17.36 21.58 -26.95
CA ASP A 232 16.10 22.13 -26.42
C ASP A 232 15.77 21.64 -25.01
N HIS A 233 16.27 20.44 -24.62
CA HIS A 233 16.20 19.97 -23.26
C HIS A 233 16.90 20.92 -22.25
N GLY A 234 17.87 21.69 -22.65
CA GLY A 234 18.52 22.72 -21.82
C GLY A 234 17.66 23.96 -21.57
N LYS A 235 16.50 24.07 -22.21
CA LYS A 235 15.54 25.17 -22.00
C LYS A 235 14.45 24.85 -20.97
N ILE A 236 14.41 23.60 -20.50
CA ILE A 236 13.47 23.15 -19.49
C ILE A 236 13.75 23.86 -18.17
N LYS A 237 12.72 24.31 -17.47
CA LYS A 237 12.87 24.96 -16.18
C LYS A 237 13.27 23.95 -15.10
N PRO A 238 14.03 24.37 -14.07
CA PRO A 238 14.37 23.48 -12.97
C PRO A 238 13.16 22.80 -12.31
N SER A 239 12.02 23.51 -12.21
CA SER A 239 10.77 22.96 -11.68
C SER A 239 10.13 21.84 -12.53
N GLU A 240 10.57 21.68 -13.78
CA GLU A 240 10.08 20.67 -14.71
C GLU A 240 11.02 19.43 -14.76
N LEU A 241 12.14 19.48 -14.04
CA LEU A 241 13.11 18.38 -13.97
C LEU A 241 12.53 17.11 -13.35
N GLU A 242 11.51 17.23 -12.52
CA GLU A 242 10.82 16.09 -11.89
C GLU A 242 10.35 15.03 -12.92
N THR A 243 10.00 15.46 -14.13
CA THR A 243 9.65 14.54 -15.22
C THR A 243 10.85 13.77 -15.76
N CYS A 244 12.03 14.36 -15.70
CA CYS A 244 13.29 13.77 -16.16
C CYS A 244 13.88 12.81 -15.12
N GLU A 245 13.70 13.12 -13.85
CA GLU A 245 14.19 12.33 -12.71
C GLU A 245 13.66 10.90 -12.71
N LYS A 246 12.49 10.68 -13.26
CA LYS A 246 11.90 9.32 -13.37
C LYS A 246 12.78 8.33 -14.10
N CYS A 247 13.61 8.81 -15.03
CA CYS A 247 14.57 8.00 -15.79
C CYS A 247 16.01 8.42 -15.50
N HIS A 248 16.22 9.69 -15.20
CA HIS A 248 17.52 10.30 -14.94
C HIS A 248 17.63 10.69 -13.45
N SER A 249 17.60 9.71 -12.57
CA SER A 249 17.62 9.92 -11.11
C SER A 249 18.81 10.76 -10.61
N TYR A 250 19.88 10.83 -11.38
CA TYR A 250 21.05 11.68 -11.06
C TYR A 250 20.85 13.17 -11.34
N MET A 251 19.71 13.55 -11.93
CA MET A 251 19.37 14.95 -12.16
C MET A 251 18.53 15.53 -11.01
N SER A 252 18.09 14.70 -10.08
CA SER A 252 17.32 15.13 -8.92
C SER A 252 18.15 16.02 -8.00
N SER A 253 17.54 17.10 -7.55
CA SER A 253 18.06 17.92 -6.46
C SER A 253 17.75 17.36 -5.09
N GLU A 254 16.89 16.34 -5.01
CA GLU A 254 16.54 15.67 -3.75
C GLU A 254 17.63 14.68 -3.34
N GLU A 255 17.93 14.65 -2.06
CA GLU A 255 18.83 13.66 -1.47
C GLU A 255 18.12 12.32 -1.41
N TYR A 256 18.47 11.38 -2.31
CA TYR A 256 17.96 10.01 -2.24
C TYR A 256 18.55 9.32 -1.03
N ASP A 257 17.70 8.94 -0.09
CA ASP A 257 18.09 8.22 1.14
C ASP A 257 18.87 6.93 0.87
N LEU A 258 18.64 6.32 -0.29
CA LEU A 258 19.32 5.15 -0.81
C LEU A 258 20.84 5.25 -0.89
N PHE A 259 21.33 6.43 -1.10
CA PHE A 259 22.74 6.68 -1.35
C PHE A 259 23.42 7.38 -0.18
N LYS A 260 22.75 7.52 0.95
CA LYS A 260 23.32 8.14 2.17
C LYS A 260 24.60 7.47 2.63
N GLU A 261 24.77 6.18 2.34
CA GLU A 261 25.95 5.41 2.75
C GLU A 261 27.01 5.27 1.64
N ASP A 262 26.71 5.66 0.41
CA ASP A 262 27.66 5.63 -0.71
C ASP A 262 28.18 7.02 -1.06
N PRO A 263 29.33 7.41 -0.52
CA PRO A 263 29.91 8.72 -0.82
C PRO A 263 30.36 8.88 -2.26
N SER A 264 30.33 7.81 -3.07
CA SER A 264 30.84 7.84 -4.46
C SER A 264 29.92 8.65 -5.37
N TYR A 265 28.60 8.60 -5.18
CA TYR A 265 27.68 9.35 -5.99
C TYR A 265 27.68 10.86 -5.69
N LYS A 266 28.02 11.25 -4.44
CA LYS A 266 28.15 12.66 -4.05
C LYS A 266 29.22 13.40 -4.86
N LYS A 267 30.15 12.68 -5.51
CA LYS A 267 31.11 13.27 -6.44
C LYS A 267 30.47 13.84 -7.70
N TYR A 268 29.29 13.34 -8.06
CA TYR A 268 28.58 13.72 -9.28
C TYR A 268 27.49 14.74 -9.03
N LEU A 269 27.05 14.89 -7.78
CA LEU A 269 26.14 15.93 -7.36
C LEU A 269 26.97 17.04 -6.72
N ASN A 270 27.05 18.19 -7.34
CA ASN A 270 27.59 19.36 -6.66
C ASN A 270 26.66 19.66 -5.48
N ASN A 271 27.15 19.42 -4.27
CA ASN A 271 26.42 19.60 -2.99
C ASN A 271 26.19 21.09 -2.61
N GLU A 272 26.35 22.02 -3.51
CA GLU A 272 25.86 23.35 -3.27
C GLU A 272 24.35 23.31 -3.42
N GLU A 273 23.61 23.69 -2.37
CA GLU A 273 22.16 23.93 -2.44
C GLU A 273 21.93 24.83 -3.65
N ILE A 274 21.48 24.22 -4.74
CA ILE A 274 21.13 24.95 -5.94
C ILE A 274 19.80 25.63 -5.58
N ASP A 275 19.86 26.92 -5.31
CA ASP A 275 18.67 27.73 -5.29
C ASP A 275 17.98 27.62 -6.66
N SER A 276 17.06 26.66 -6.74
CA SER A 276 16.37 26.29 -7.97
C SER A 276 15.53 27.42 -8.56
N SER A 277 15.35 28.52 -7.83
CA SER A 277 14.56 29.66 -8.27
C SER A 277 15.26 30.48 -9.37
N ASN A 278 16.58 30.42 -9.46
CA ASN A 278 17.39 31.28 -10.34
C ASN A 278 18.35 30.55 -11.28
N VAL A 279 18.44 29.22 -11.18
CA VAL A 279 19.36 28.43 -12.02
C VAL A 279 18.61 27.82 -13.20
N THR A 280 19.06 28.08 -14.40
CA THR A 280 18.56 27.37 -15.58
C THR A 280 19.15 25.96 -15.61
N VAL A 281 18.41 24.97 -16.13
CA VAL A 281 18.89 23.59 -16.34
C VAL A 281 20.21 23.60 -17.12
N ASN A 282 20.38 24.54 -18.03
CA ASN A 282 21.60 24.71 -18.81
C ASN A 282 22.82 25.08 -17.93
N ALA A 283 22.63 25.94 -16.93
CA ALA A 283 23.69 26.26 -15.97
C ALA A 283 24.05 25.06 -15.10
N TYR A 284 23.05 24.33 -14.63
CA TYR A 284 23.23 23.09 -13.86
C TYR A 284 23.95 22.00 -14.68
N ALA A 285 23.51 21.75 -15.92
CA ALA A 285 24.11 20.75 -16.80
C ALA A 285 25.59 21.06 -17.13
N LYS A 286 26.00 22.31 -17.13
CA LYS A 286 27.40 22.70 -17.35
C LYS A 286 28.33 22.22 -16.24
N THR A 287 27.84 22.16 -15.02
CA THR A 287 28.61 21.75 -13.83
C THR A 287 28.42 20.28 -13.51
N ASN A 288 27.35 19.65 -14.00
CA ASN A 288 27.06 18.24 -13.74
C ASN A 288 27.87 17.33 -14.65
N THR A 289 28.73 16.49 -14.05
CA THR A 289 29.59 15.54 -14.78
C THR A 289 28.81 14.42 -15.44
N PHE A 290 27.61 14.09 -14.94
CA PHE A 290 26.72 13.08 -15.51
C PHE A 290 26.31 13.37 -16.96
N CYS A 291 26.01 14.65 -17.27
CA CYS A 291 25.67 15.03 -18.64
C CYS A 291 26.81 14.72 -19.64
N LYS A 292 28.07 14.72 -19.17
CA LYS A 292 29.23 14.39 -19.99
C LYS A 292 29.33 12.90 -20.31
N GLU A 293 28.84 12.02 -19.47
CA GLU A 293 28.87 10.57 -19.72
C GLU A 293 27.99 10.20 -20.93
N CYS A 294 26.84 10.83 -21.06
CA CYS A 294 25.94 10.58 -22.18
C CYS A 294 26.37 11.30 -23.49
N HIS A 295 26.99 12.48 -23.37
CA HIS A 295 27.32 13.32 -24.51
C HIS A 295 28.78 13.19 -24.96
N GLY A 296 29.65 12.45 -24.25
CA GLY A 296 31.06 12.26 -24.53
C GLY A 296 31.86 13.55 -24.45
N GLU A 297 31.69 14.41 -25.43
CA GLU A 297 32.19 15.80 -25.43
C GLU A 297 31.03 16.75 -25.09
N ARG A 298 31.37 17.91 -24.51
CA ARG A 298 30.37 18.92 -24.15
C ARG A 298 29.57 19.34 -25.37
N PRO A 299 28.24 19.16 -25.39
CA PRO A 299 27.42 19.55 -26.53
C PRO A 299 27.56 21.04 -26.82
N LYS A 300 27.43 21.44 -28.12
CA LYS A 300 27.51 22.85 -28.52
C LYS A 300 26.52 23.73 -27.76
N SER A 301 25.33 23.18 -27.43
CA SER A 301 24.30 23.84 -26.63
C SER A 301 24.71 24.13 -25.18
N HIS A 302 25.77 23.49 -24.66
CA HIS A 302 26.29 23.67 -23.32
C HIS A 302 27.64 24.42 -23.30
N GLN A 303 28.10 24.92 -24.44
CA GLN A 303 29.33 25.72 -24.49
C GLN A 303 29.11 27.02 -23.71
N ILE A 304 30.09 27.37 -22.89
CA ILE A 304 30.12 28.65 -22.19
C ILE A 304 30.48 29.68 -23.26
N THR A 305 29.57 30.54 -23.62
CA THR A 305 29.85 31.77 -24.39
C THR A 305 30.50 32.79 -23.49
#